data_c6a9c825371cc1d3f55ce244c4baa5f1
#
_entry.id   c6a9c825371cc1d3f55ce244c4baa5f1
#
_cell.length_a   1.000
_cell.length_b   1.000
_cell.length_c   1.000
_cell.angle_alpha   90.00
_cell.angle_beta   90.00
_cell.angle_gamma   90.00
#
_symmetry.space_group_name_H-M   'P 1'
#
loop_
_entity.id
_entity.type
_entity.pdbx_description
1 polymer ?
#
loop_
_entity_poly.entity_id
_entity_poly.type
_entity_poly.pdbx_seq_one_letter_code
_entity_poly.pdbx_strand_id
1 'polypeptide(L)'
;VKPFIDREYRTIPDAAHTGLGGASLGGIMAMHLGLRYPKTFGKLAVMSPSVWWDRGVILRSVKSLTAKTAQRIWLDVGTEEGRGMAENAKRLRDALTEKGWALDSDLYYFEDKRAGHEDSAWAMRSHKVLRFLFPATKVRG
;
A
#
# COMPACT_ATOMS: atom_id res chain seq x y z
N VAL A 1 -16.83 10.05 2.25
CA VAL A 1 -17.08 8.67 2.77
C VAL A 1 -16.62 8.58 4.23
N LYS A 2 -15.30 8.79 4.56
CA LYS A 2 -14.78 8.55 5.92
C LYS A 2 -15.56 9.31 7.04
N PRO A 3 -15.85 10.62 6.97
CA PRO A 3 -16.59 11.30 8.03
C PRO A 3 -18.01 10.71 8.25
N PHE A 4 -18.64 10.23 7.19
CA PHE A 4 -19.94 9.55 7.30
C PHE A 4 -19.78 8.22 8.04
N ILE A 5 -18.82 7.40 7.66
CA ILE A 5 -18.58 6.09 8.29
C ILE A 5 -18.22 6.27 9.78
N ASP A 6 -17.36 7.22 10.10
CA ASP A 6 -16.95 7.47 11.49
C ASP A 6 -18.11 7.97 12.38
N ARG A 7 -19.11 8.61 11.79
CA ARG A 7 -20.31 9.07 12.52
C ARG A 7 -21.33 7.94 12.71
N GLU A 8 -21.53 7.09 11.70
CA GLU A 8 -22.61 6.11 11.69
C GLU A 8 -22.20 4.73 12.26
N TYR A 9 -20.90 4.45 12.35
CA TYR A 9 -20.39 3.16 12.78
C TYR A 9 -19.37 3.28 13.91
N ARG A 10 -19.20 2.20 14.67
CA ARG A 10 -18.19 2.12 15.73
C ARG A 10 -16.79 1.94 15.11
N THR A 11 -16.14 3.05 14.78
CA THR A 11 -14.78 3.07 14.22
C THR A 11 -13.79 3.66 15.20
N ILE A 12 -12.51 3.43 14.93
CA ILE A 12 -11.41 4.19 15.54
C ILE A 12 -10.89 5.12 14.44
N PRO A 13 -11.21 6.43 14.50
CA PRO A 13 -11.08 7.31 13.34
C PRO A 13 -9.67 7.85 13.07
N ASP A 14 -8.69 7.49 13.89
CA ASP A 14 -7.31 7.94 13.71
C ASP A 14 -6.60 7.27 12.51
N ALA A 15 -5.47 7.84 12.10
CA ALA A 15 -4.69 7.33 10.97
C ALA A 15 -4.13 5.93 11.21
N ALA A 16 -3.77 5.59 12.45
CA ALA A 16 -3.21 4.29 12.78
C ALA A 16 -4.22 3.14 12.57
N HIS A 17 -5.52 3.45 12.61
CA HIS A 17 -6.62 2.49 12.43
C HIS A 17 -7.38 2.71 11.12
N THR A 18 -6.94 3.64 10.26
CA THR A 18 -7.56 3.92 8.97
C THR A 18 -6.66 3.47 7.83
N GLY A 19 -7.16 2.56 7.02
CA GLY A 19 -6.47 2.05 5.82
C GLY A 19 -7.10 2.56 4.53
N LEU A 20 -6.28 2.66 3.49
CA LEU A 20 -6.68 2.91 2.12
C LEU A 20 -6.00 1.86 1.24
N GLY A 21 -6.75 1.24 0.36
CA GLY A 21 -6.19 0.19 -0.49
C GLY A 21 -6.82 0.13 -1.87
N GLY A 22 -6.10 -0.48 -2.78
CA GLY A 22 -6.56 -0.76 -4.12
C GLY A 22 -5.55 -1.54 -4.93
N ALA A 23 -6.00 -2.04 -6.09
CA ALA A 23 -5.17 -2.76 -7.04
C ALA A 23 -5.02 -1.97 -8.34
N SER A 24 -3.95 -2.21 -9.07
CA SER A 24 -3.70 -1.60 -10.39
C SER A 24 -3.66 -0.06 -10.30
N LEU A 25 -4.51 0.64 -11.04
CA LEU A 25 -4.70 2.09 -10.91
C LEU A 25 -5.22 2.48 -9.52
N GLY A 26 -6.05 1.62 -8.87
CA GLY A 26 -6.48 1.80 -7.49
C GLY A 26 -5.31 1.74 -6.51
N GLY A 27 -4.30 0.92 -6.77
CA GLY A 27 -3.05 0.87 -5.99
C GLY A 27 -2.26 2.18 -6.06
N ILE A 28 -2.14 2.76 -7.25
CA ILE A 28 -1.52 4.08 -7.44
C ILE A 28 -2.32 5.18 -6.74
N MET A 29 -3.65 5.13 -6.85
CA MET A 29 -4.52 6.10 -6.18
C MET A 29 -4.41 5.98 -4.65
N ALA A 30 -4.37 4.75 -4.11
CA ALA A 30 -4.18 4.51 -2.68
C ALA A 30 -2.84 5.10 -2.20
N MET A 31 -1.77 4.87 -2.95
CA MET A 31 -0.45 5.44 -2.64
C MET A 31 -0.48 6.97 -2.71
N HIS A 32 -1.00 7.55 -3.79
CA HIS A 32 -1.09 8.99 -3.98
C HIS A 32 -1.86 9.68 -2.86
N LEU A 33 -3.07 9.20 -2.56
CA LEU A 33 -3.91 9.77 -1.50
C LEU A 33 -3.29 9.55 -0.11
N GLY A 34 -2.66 8.40 0.11
CA GLY A 34 -1.93 8.12 1.34
C GLY A 34 -0.84 9.15 1.59
N LEU A 35 0.03 9.40 0.61
CA LEU A 35 1.09 10.39 0.70
C LEU A 35 0.56 11.82 0.90
N ARG A 36 -0.57 12.14 0.29
CA ARG A 36 -1.20 13.45 0.40
C ARG A 36 -1.91 13.69 1.74
N TYR A 37 -2.46 12.62 2.33
CA TYR A 37 -3.25 12.70 3.56
C TYR A 37 -2.74 11.73 4.64
N PRO A 38 -1.46 11.81 5.04
CA PRO A 38 -0.86 10.85 5.98
C PRO A 38 -1.47 10.91 7.39
N LYS A 39 -2.07 12.03 7.76
CA LYS A 39 -2.80 12.19 9.03
C LYS A 39 -4.17 11.52 9.02
N THR A 40 -4.66 11.09 7.86
CA THR A 40 -5.92 10.37 7.71
C THR A 40 -5.71 8.89 7.45
N PHE A 41 -4.77 8.54 6.58
CA PHE A 41 -4.52 7.17 6.13
C PHE A 41 -3.13 6.71 6.60
N GLY A 42 -3.08 5.97 7.68
CA GLY A 42 -1.84 5.43 8.23
C GLY A 42 -1.49 4.02 7.73
N LYS A 43 -2.40 3.38 6.99
CA LYS A 43 -2.23 2.03 6.44
C LYS A 43 -2.52 2.03 4.95
N LEU A 44 -1.58 1.56 4.13
CA LEU A 44 -1.74 1.57 2.67
C LEU A 44 -1.59 0.15 2.12
N ALA A 45 -2.61 -0.33 1.41
CA ALA A 45 -2.57 -1.54 0.62
C ALA A 45 -2.39 -1.20 -0.86
N VAL A 46 -1.17 -1.31 -1.35
CA VAL A 46 -0.77 -0.94 -2.72
C VAL A 46 -0.54 -2.23 -3.50
N MET A 47 -1.59 -2.77 -4.09
CA MET A 47 -1.57 -4.07 -4.75
C MET A 47 -1.36 -3.91 -6.25
N SER A 48 -0.41 -4.64 -6.83
CA SER A 48 -0.11 -4.64 -8.28
C SER A 48 -0.17 -3.24 -8.92
N PRO A 49 0.48 -2.22 -8.35
CA PRO A 49 0.24 -0.83 -8.74
C PRO A 49 0.71 -0.52 -10.16
N SER A 50 -0.08 0.25 -10.91
CA SER A 50 0.28 0.75 -12.23
C SER A 50 1.34 1.87 -12.16
N VAL A 51 2.53 1.54 -11.65
CA VAL A 51 3.63 2.52 -11.39
C VAL A 51 4.07 3.27 -12.66
N TRP A 52 3.86 2.68 -13.83
CA TRP A 52 4.16 3.27 -15.14
C TRP A 52 3.24 4.46 -15.49
N TRP A 53 2.08 4.57 -14.84
CA TRP A 53 1.11 5.64 -15.11
C TRP A 53 1.76 7.02 -15.06
N ASP A 54 1.41 7.87 -16.01
CA ASP A 54 1.95 9.22 -16.19
C ASP A 54 3.49 9.26 -16.02
N ARG A 55 4.18 8.40 -16.78
CA ARG A 55 5.66 8.31 -16.76
C ARG A 55 6.23 8.13 -15.35
N GLY A 56 5.55 7.39 -14.49
CA GLY A 56 5.99 7.11 -13.13
C GLY A 56 5.80 8.30 -12.18
N VAL A 57 4.68 9.03 -12.29
CA VAL A 57 4.36 10.16 -11.40
C VAL A 57 4.48 9.79 -9.92
N ILE A 58 4.09 8.56 -9.55
CA ILE A 58 4.16 8.13 -8.15
C ILE A 58 5.60 8.05 -7.63
N LEU A 59 6.55 7.64 -8.46
CA LEU A 59 7.98 7.61 -8.11
C LEU A 59 8.50 9.03 -7.85
N ARG A 60 8.09 10.00 -8.68
CA ARG A 60 8.43 11.41 -8.48
C ARG A 60 7.83 11.94 -7.18
N SER A 61 6.57 11.57 -6.90
CA SER A 61 5.89 11.96 -5.66
C SER A 61 6.60 11.43 -4.41
N VAL A 62 7.03 10.16 -4.41
CA VAL A 62 7.83 9.59 -3.31
C VAL A 62 9.16 10.32 -3.17
N LYS A 63 9.89 10.53 -4.28
CA LYS A 63 11.20 11.20 -4.26
C LYS A 63 11.13 12.66 -3.78
N SER A 64 10.03 13.35 -4.06
CA SER A 64 9.83 14.75 -3.64
C SER A 64 9.48 14.93 -2.15
N LEU A 65 9.19 13.86 -1.41
CA LEU A 65 8.97 13.95 0.02
C LEU A 65 10.23 14.45 0.73
N THR A 66 10.08 15.32 1.70
CA THR A 66 11.19 15.78 2.56
C THR A 66 11.64 14.69 3.53
N ALA A 67 10.68 13.88 4.01
CA ALA A 67 10.92 12.73 4.87
C ALA A 67 9.80 11.70 4.69
N LYS A 68 10.03 10.45 5.13
CA LYS A 68 8.95 9.46 5.19
C LYS A 68 7.87 9.90 6.17
N THR A 69 6.66 9.46 5.92
CA THR A 69 5.54 9.61 6.86
C THR A 69 5.38 8.37 7.74
N ALA A 70 4.65 8.49 8.85
CA ALA A 70 4.43 7.38 9.80
C ALA A 70 3.38 6.39 9.28
N GLN A 71 3.51 5.96 8.03
CA GLN A 71 2.58 5.03 7.39
C GLN A 71 3.17 3.63 7.31
N ARG A 72 2.30 2.64 7.42
CA ARG A 72 2.61 1.23 7.16
C ARG A 72 2.10 0.87 5.78
N ILE A 73 2.97 0.37 4.91
CA ILE A 73 2.70 0.16 3.50
C ILE A 73 2.89 -1.31 3.14
N TRP A 74 1.84 -1.92 2.60
CA TRP A 74 1.93 -3.17 1.85
C TRP A 74 2.08 -2.84 0.37
N LEU A 75 3.08 -3.40 -0.28
CA LEU A 75 3.32 -3.31 -1.72
C LEU A 75 3.48 -4.72 -2.29
N ASP A 76 2.70 -5.07 -3.28
CA ASP A 76 2.83 -6.37 -3.93
C ASP A 76 2.73 -6.31 -5.45
N VAL A 77 3.07 -7.44 -6.08
CA VAL A 77 2.89 -7.68 -7.51
C VAL A 77 2.87 -9.18 -7.77
N GLY A 78 2.10 -9.63 -8.76
CA GLY A 78 2.21 -10.98 -9.29
C GLY A 78 3.34 -11.10 -10.32
N THR A 79 4.00 -12.25 -10.39
CA THR A 79 5.12 -12.42 -11.33
C THR A 79 4.68 -12.65 -12.77
N GLU A 80 3.39 -12.94 -13.01
CA GLU A 80 2.81 -13.16 -14.34
C GLU A 80 1.82 -12.04 -14.76
N GLU A 81 1.95 -10.85 -14.17
CA GLU A 81 1.08 -9.68 -14.47
C GLU A 81 1.45 -8.96 -15.78
N GLY A 82 2.40 -9.48 -16.54
CA GLY A 82 2.85 -8.89 -17.79
C GLY A 82 4.17 -8.11 -17.70
N ARG A 83 4.62 -7.66 -18.88
CA ARG A 83 5.95 -7.06 -19.02
C ARG A 83 6.12 -5.82 -18.16
N GLY A 84 7.15 -5.82 -17.32
CA GLY A 84 7.59 -4.64 -16.56
C GLY A 84 6.80 -4.36 -15.28
N MET A 85 5.73 -5.11 -14.95
CA MET A 85 4.96 -4.87 -13.73
C MET A 85 5.80 -5.12 -12.47
N ALA A 86 6.46 -6.26 -12.39
CA ALA A 86 7.33 -6.60 -11.25
C ALA A 86 8.50 -5.61 -11.12
N GLU A 87 9.13 -5.23 -12.24
CA GLU A 87 10.23 -4.26 -12.25
C GLU A 87 9.76 -2.87 -11.76
N ASN A 88 8.61 -2.43 -12.21
CA ASN A 88 8.02 -1.17 -11.75
C ASN A 88 7.66 -1.20 -10.25
N ALA A 89 7.15 -2.31 -9.74
CA ALA A 89 6.89 -2.48 -8.31
C ALA A 89 8.19 -2.44 -7.49
N LYS A 90 9.28 -3.06 -7.99
CA LYS A 90 10.62 -2.96 -7.38
C LYS A 90 11.12 -1.52 -7.34
N ARG A 91 10.97 -0.77 -8.42
CA ARG A 91 11.34 0.65 -8.44
C ARG A 91 10.59 1.48 -7.39
N LEU A 92 9.31 1.18 -7.16
CA LEU A 92 8.54 1.83 -6.11
C LEU A 92 9.03 1.42 -4.71
N ARG A 93 9.27 0.12 -4.49
CA ARG A 93 9.90 -0.38 -3.25
C ARG A 93 11.20 0.35 -2.95
N ASP A 94 12.08 0.43 -3.93
CA ASP A 94 13.41 1.04 -3.77
C ASP A 94 13.29 2.54 -3.47
N ALA A 95 12.42 3.26 -4.17
CA ALA A 95 12.15 4.66 -3.87
C ALA A 95 11.61 4.88 -2.44
N LEU A 96 10.76 3.98 -1.94
CA LEU A 96 10.27 4.03 -0.57
C LEU A 96 11.38 3.75 0.44
N THR A 97 12.22 2.73 0.20
CA THR A 97 13.35 2.41 1.09
C THR A 97 14.40 3.53 1.11
N GLU A 98 14.72 4.13 -0.04
CA GLU A 98 15.59 5.32 -0.12
C GLU A 98 15.03 6.49 0.69
N LYS A 99 13.71 6.60 0.81
CA LYS A 99 13.04 7.63 1.59
C LYS A 99 12.97 7.31 3.09
N GLY A 100 13.32 6.07 3.49
CA GLY A 100 13.47 5.65 4.88
C GLY A 100 12.39 4.68 5.39
N TRP A 101 11.49 4.18 4.53
CA TRP A 101 10.65 3.04 4.93
C TRP A 101 11.50 1.77 5.03
N ALA A 102 11.32 1.01 6.11
CA ALA A 102 12.11 -0.19 6.40
C ALA A 102 11.34 -1.45 5.99
N LEU A 103 11.97 -2.31 5.18
CA LEU A 103 11.40 -3.62 4.82
C LEU A 103 11.16 -4.45 6.07
N ASP A 104 10.09 -5.26 6.02
CA ASP A 104 9.63 -6.13 7.10
C ASP A 104 9.24 -5.41 8.40
N SER A 105 9.24 -4.09 8.40
CA SER A 105 8.83 -3.23 9.51
C SER A 105 7.60 -2.39 9.14
N ASP A 106 7.79 -1.26 8.48
CA ASP A 106 6.73 -0.37 8.03
C ASP A 106 6.46 -0.42 6.53
N LEU A 107 7.29 -1.14 5.78
CA LEU A 107 7.09 -1.51 4.38
C LEU A 107 7.18 -3.03 4.24
N TYR A 108 6.17 -3.65 3.64
CA TYR A 108 6.25 -5.05 3.21
C TYR A 108 6.17 -5.12 1.69
N TYR A 109 7.12 -5.84 1.08
CA TYR A 109 7.14 -6.09 -0.36
C TYR A 109 6.94 -7.58 -0.64
N PHE A 110 5.99 -7.92 -1.51
CA PHE A 110 5.66 -9.30 -1.81
C PHE A 110 5.53 -9.54 -3.32
N GLU A 111 6.28 -10.51 -3.85
CA GLU A 111 6.11 -11.03 -5.20
C GLU A 111 5.32 -12.34 -5.14
N ASP A 112 4.11 -12.34 -5.68
CA ASP A 112 3.26 -13.53 -5.73
C ASP A 112 3.59 -14.36 -6.97
N LYS A 113 4.21 -15.51 -6.73
CA LYS A 113 4.67 -16.39 -7.81
C LYS A 113 3.46 -16.93 -8.59
N ARG A 114 3.53 -16.84 -9.93
CA ARG A 114 2.50 -17.28 -10.88
C ARG A 114 1.17 -16.54 -10.78
N ALA A 115 1.07 -15.48 -9.99
CA ALA A 115 -0.12 -14.67 -9.95
C ALA A 115 -0.18 -13.71 -11.14
N GLY A 116 -1.35 -13.64 -11.77
CA GLY A 116 -1.68 -12.70 -12.84
C GLY A 116 -2.25 -11.39 -12.31
N HIS A 117 -2.57 -10.49 -13.25
CA HIS A 117 -3.18 -9.19 -12.95
C HIS A 117 -4.71 -9.30 -12.97
N GLU A 118 -5.27 -9.91 -11.92
CA GLU A 118 -6.70 -10.25 -11.85
C GLU A 118 -7.24 -10.26 -10.42
N ASP A 119 -8.56 -10.08 -10.32
CA ASP A 119 -9.26 -9.97 -9.03
C ASP A 119 -9.08 -11.19 -8.13
N SER A 120 -9.07 -12.39 -8.71
CA SER A 120 -8.85 -13.65 -7.99
C SER A 120 -7.48 -13.69 -7.31
N ALA A 121 -6.43 -13.24 -7.99
CA ALA A 121 -5.08 -13.17 -7.44
C ALA A 121 -5.01 -12.16 -6.29
N TRP A 122 -5.65 -11.00 -6.41
CA TRP A 122 -5.70 -10.00 -5.33
C TRP A 122 -6.52 -10.50 -4.13
N ALA A 123 -7.64 -11.17 -4.37
CA ALA A 123 -8.46 -11.77 -3.32
C ALA A 123 -7.66 -12.81 -2.52
N MET A 124 -6.90 -13.69 -3.19
CA MET A 124 -6.09 -14.72 -2.55
C MET A 124 -5.03 -14.17 -1.59
N ARG A 125 -4.48 -12.98 -1.83
CA ARG A 125 -3.46 -12.39 -0.95
C ARG A 125 -3.98 -11.32 0.01
N SER A 126 -5.25 -10.95 -0.08
CA SER A 126 -5.87 -9.92 0.79
C SER A 126 -5.71 -10.21 2.29
N HIS A 127 -5.77 -11.47 2.70
CA HIS A 127 -5.57 -11.87 4.10
C HIS A 127 -4.15 -11.55 4.61
N LYS A 128 -3.12 -11.65 3.75
CA LYS A 128 -1.73 -11.28 4.10
C LYS A 128 -1.62 -9.77 4.26
N VAL A 129 -2.26 -9.02 3.34
CA VAL A 129 -2.34 -7.56 3.40
C VAL A 129 -2.90 -7.10 4.74
N LEU A 130 -4.06 -7.64 5.12
CA LEU A 130 -4.73 -7.28 6.37
C LEU A 130 -3.89 -7.63 7.60
N ARG A 131 -3.28 -8.81 7.64
CA ARG A 131 -2.40 -9.23 8.75
C ARG A 131 -1.19 -8.32 8.93
N PHE A 132 -0.60 -7.86 7.83
CA PHE A 132 0.51 -6.94 7.90
C PHE A 132 0.07 -5.55 8.34
N LEU A 133 -0.97 -5.00 7.74
CA LEU A 133 -1.43 -3.64 8.03
C LEU A 133 -2.10 -3.51 9.40
N PHE A 134 -2.82 -4.54 9.83
CA PHE A 134 -3.57 -4.58 11.08
C PHE A 134 -3.20 -5.84 11.88
N PRO A 135 -1.97 -5.92 12.42
CA PRO A 135 -1.57 -7.07 13.21
C PRO A 135 -2.44 -7.17 14.46
N ALA A 136 -2.83 -8.40 14.81
CA ALA A 136 -3.54 -8.65 16.06
C ALA A 136 -2.66 -8.19 17.23
N THR A 137 -3.18 -7.32 18.07
CA THR A 137 -2.55 -6.99 19.35
C THR A 137 -2.58 -8.24 20.23
N LYS A 138 -1.41 -8.72 20.67
CA LYS A 138 -1.38 -9.72 21.74
C LYS A 138 -2.07 -9.12 22.95
N VAL A 139 -3.27 -9.58 23.26
CA VAL A 139 -3.87 -9.31 24.58
C VAL A 139 -2.88 -9.91 25.58
N ARG A 140 -2.20 -9.06 26.35
CA ARG A 140 -1.43 -9.52 27.50
C ARG A 140 -2.47 -10.00 28.52
N GLY A 141 -2.58 -11.32 28.65
CA GLY A 141 -3.29 -11.95 29.75
C GLY A 141 -2.54 -11.73 31.06
#